data_5d756fdd18ca4f9a9a0d367ef43a6d7b
#
_entry.id   5d756fdd18ca4f9a9a0d367ef43a6d7b
#
_cell.length_a   1.000
_cell.length_b   1.000
_cell.length_c   1.000
_cell.angle_alpha   90.00
_cell.angle_beta   90.00
_cell.angle_gamma   90.00
#
_symmetry.space_group_name_H-M   'P 1'
#
loop_
_entity.id
_entity.type
_entity.pdbx_description
1 polymer ?
#
loop_
_entity_poly.entity_id
_entity_poly.type
_entity_poly.pdbx_seq_one_letter_code
_entity_poly.pdbx_strand_id
1 'polypeptide(L)'
;MKAKGTSYSLLQSLFWRITGSFLLILLLLGGIYLFLILHTTRSYYDETTQRLHASVAQSMLSEVVPFKEGNVDEEAVGKIMHSMMAVNPGLEVYLLDPKGKILTFVVFKEEVRLKNVAMPPVKRFLETGGNELVYGDDPKNPGEQKVFSATPVYEGDQLQGYVYMILESEKFDTVFGALNDSYLLKVGIQYFGITLLTAFLLSVLVVWGLTKNLRKVISTVKQFEKGDLHARIEVDSKTEIAALASTFNSMADTLLRNIEDLKQVDHLRRELIANVSHDIRTPISVMHGYAETLLIKADTLEPEKREEYLGIILKSADRLKRLVADLFELSKLEAGQVKPTRELFSLSDLLQDITRKYKLLAQERNIQLELISTDRVPAVYADIAMIERVLQNLIDNALKFTPQAGQIHIALKEQDRQVEVSVSNTGEGIPEEKIERIFDRYYKEQKSNLHEGAGLGLAIVKNILQIHQTDIKVVSEKLGLTRFSFALPVHG
;
A
#
# COMPACT_ATOMS: atom_id res chain seq x y z
N MET A 1 -25.17 -0.74 -13.99
CA MET A 1 -24.00 -0.94 -14.90
C MET A 1 -23.36 -2.29 -14.57
N LYS A 2 -23.48 -3.27 -15.45
CA LYS A 2 -22.87 -4.60 -15.27
C LYS A 2 -21.34 -4.45 -15.40
N ALA A 3 -20.61 -4.66 -14.32
CA ALA A 3 -19.15 -4.75 -14.36
C ALA A 3 -18.78 -5.93 -15.26
N LYS A 4 -18.15 -5.66 -16.41
CA LYS A 4 -17.47 -6.66 -17.22
C LYS A 4 -16.36 -7.26 -16.35
N GLY A 5 -16.58 -8.48 -15.86
CA GLY A 5 -15.53 -9.30 -15.28
C GLY A 5 -14.45 -9.50 -16.34
N THR A 6 -13.34 -8.79 -16.25
CA THR A 6 -12.15 -9.06 -17.03
C THR A 6 -11.63 -10.43 -16.61
N SER A 7 -12.03 -11.45 -17.35
CA SER A 7 -11.37 -12.75 -17.36
C SER A 7 -9.97 -12.51 -17.92
N TYR A 8 -9.01 -12.30 -17.02
CA TYR A 8 -7.60 -12.31 -17.41
C TYR A 8 -7.31 -13.69 -17.98
N SER A 9 -6.85 -13.76 -19.25
CA SER A 9 -6.38 -15.00 -19.84
C SER A 9 -5.32 -15.58 -18.89
N LEU A 10 -5.27 -16.92 -18.76
CA LEU A 10 -4.33 -17.62 -17.89
C LEU A 10 -2.88 -17.09 -18.05
N LEU A 11 -2.49 -16.74 -19.29
CA LEU A 11 -1.19 -16.18 -19.65
C LEU A 11 -0.93 -14.75 -19.16
N GLN A 12 -1.98 -13.97 -18.78
CA GLN A 12 -1.83 -12.61 -18.25
C GLN A 12 -1.69 -12.57 -16.72
N SER A 13 -1.87 -13.70 -16.05
CA SER A 13 -1.66 -13.74 -14.60
C SER A 13 -0.17 -13.57 -14.28
N LEU A 14 0.14 -12.82 -13.23
CA LEU A 14 1.51 -12.61 -12.74
C LEU A 14 2.26 -13.94 -12.55
N PHE A 15 1.54 -14.97 -12.08
CA PHE A 15 2.06 -16.33 -11.92
C PHE A 15 2.67 -16.86 -13.21
N TRP A 16 1.91 -16.88 -14.33
CA TRP A 16 2.40 -17.42 -15.60
C TRP A 16 3.52 -16.58 -16.24
N ARG A 17 3.50 -15.27 -16.03
CA ARG A 17 4.57 -14.39 -16.51
C ARG A 17 5.88 -14.67 -15.80
N ILE A 18 5.87 -14.79 -14.46
CA ILE A 18 7.08 -15.10 -13.68
C ILE A 18 7.57 -16.52 -14.00
N THR A 19 6.68 -17.52 -13.98
CA THR A 19 7.03 -18.92 -14.29
C THR A 19 7.57 -19.07 -15.71
N GLY A 20 6.96 -18.40 -16.69
CA GLY A 20 7.43 -18.39 -18.07
C GLY A 20 8.79 -17.72 -18.25
N SER A 21 9.05 -16.59 -17.58
CA SER A 21 10.36 -15.94 -17.59
C SER A 21 11.44 -16.83 -16.98
N PHE A 22 11.12 -17.50 -15.87
CA PHE A 22 12.04 -18.41 -15.21
C PHE A 22 12.36 -19.64 -16.06
N LEU A 23 11.35 -20.20 -16.73
CA LEU A 23 11.54 -21.30 -17.68
C LEU A 23 12.45 -20.90 -18.84
N LEU A 24 12.24 -19.70 -19.38
CA LEU A 24 13.08 -19.19 -20.47
C LEU A 24 14.55 -19.03 -20.04
N ILE A 25 14.79 -18.52 -18.83
CA ILE A 25 16.14 -18.40 -18.26
C ILE A 25 16.79 -19.79 -18.09
N LEU A 26 16.03 -20.76 -17.55
CA LEU A 26 16.50 -22.13 -17.39
C LEU A 26 16.90 -22.78 -18.74
N LEU A 27 16.07 -22.59 -19.77
CA LEU A 27 16.35 -23.11 -21.11
C LEU A 27 17.61 -22.45 -21.74
N LEU A 28 17.77 -21.15 -21.55
CA LEU A 28 18.96 -20.41 -22.00
C LEU A 28 20.23 -20.89 -21.30
N LEU A 29 20.20 -21.01 -19.97
CA LEU A 29 21.33 -21.54 -19.20
C LEU A 29 21.65 -22.98 -19.60
N GLY A 30 20.61 -23.81 -19.83
CA GLY A 30 20.76 -25.17 -20.33
C GLY A 30 21.42 -25.23 -21.67
N GLY A 31 21.04 -24.38 -22.61
CA GLY A 31 21.64 -24.28 -23.94
C GLY A 31 23.12 -23.87 -23.88
N ILE A 32 23.44 -22.87 -23.05
CA ILE A 32 24.84 -22.44 -22.83
C ILE A 32 25.66 -23.56 -22.21
N TYR A 33 25.13 -24.26 -21.21
CA TYR A 33 25.83 -25.37 -20.57
C TYR A 33 26.11 -26.53 -21.56
N LEU A 34 25.10 -26.88 -22.37
CA LEU A 34 25.26 -27.91 -23.40
C LEU A 34 26.32 -27.51 -24.42
N PHE A 35 26.29 -26.26 -24.89
CA PHE A 35 27.30 -25.74 -25.81
C PHE A 35 28.73 -25.83 -25.22
N LEU A 36 28.89 -25.40 -23.96
CA LEU A 36 30.19 -25.45 -23.28
C LEU A 36 30.70 -26.89 -23.12
N ILE A 37 29.83 -27.85 -22.73
CA ILE A 37 30.21 -29.26 -22.61
C ILE A 37 30.70 -29.81 -23.97
N LEU A 38 29.93 -29.59 -25.04
CA LEU A 38 30.29 -30.09 -26.36
C LEU A 38 31.63 -29.50 -26.82
N HIS A 39 31.81 -28.20 -26.63
CA HIS A 39 33.06 -27.53 -27.01
C HIS A 39 34.26 -28.01 -26.19
N THR A 40 34.12 -28.10 -24.88
CA THR A 40 35.20 -28.53 -23.98
C THR A 40 35.56 -30.02 -24.23
N THR A 41 34.54 -30.86 -24.44
CA THR A 41 34.78 -32.29 -24.72
C THR A 41 35.52 -32.49 -26.00
N ARG A 42 35.21 -31.71 -27.06
CA ARG A 42 35.94 -31.75 -28.32
C ARG A 42 37.41 -31.37 -28.13
N SER A 43 37.67 -30.22 -27.50
CA SER A 43 39.03 -29.75 -27.27
C SER A 43 39.87 -30.74 -26.43
N TYR A 44 39.24 -31.33 -25.40
CA TYR A 44 39.90 -32.33 -24.55
C TYR A 44 40.23 -33.62 -25.33
N TYR A 45 39.34 -34.04 -26.22
CA TYR A 45 39.55 -35.21 -27.07
C TYR A 45 40.72 -34.97 -28.04
N ASP A 46 40.74 -33.84 -28.74
CA ASP A 46 41.79 -33.44 -29.68
C ASP A 46 43.15 -33.36 -28.98
N GLU A 47 43.21 -32.75 -27.81
CA GLU A 47 44.44 -32.65 -27.00
C GLU A 47 44.94 -34.03 -26.55
N THR A 48 44.03 -34.88 -26.07
CA THR A 48 44.38 -36.23 -25.61
C THR A 48 44.89 -37.10 -26.77
N THR A 49 44.20 -37.03 -27.92
CA THR A 49 44.58 -37.76 -29.13
C THR A 49 45.97 -37.33 -29.58
N GLN A 50 46.26 -36.03 -29.66
CA GLN A 50 47.56 -35.52 -30.05
C GLN A 50 48.66 -35.95 -29.09
N ARG A 51 48.47 -35.85 -27.78
CA ARG A 51 49.45 -36.26 -26.76
C ARG A 51 49.77 -37.76 -26.80
N LEU A 52 48.74 -38.58 -26.88
CA LEU A 52 48.91 -40.07 -26.95
C LEU A 52 49.62 -40.50 -28.19
N HIS A 53 49.43 -39.79 -29.28
CA HIS A 53 49.99 -40.17 -30.56
C HIS A 53 51.12 -39.22 -31.02
N ALA A 54 51.66 -38.38 -30.15
CA ALA A 54 52.68 -37.38 -30.46
C ALA A 54 53.98 -38.07 -31.07
N SER A 55 54.31 -39.23 -30.54
CA SER A 55 55.52 -39.98 -30.98
C SER A 55 55.26 -40.89 -32.14
N VAL A 56 54.05 -40.99 -32.70
CA VAL A 56 53.75 -41.96 -33.77
C VAL A 56 54.57 -41.70 -35.05
N ALA A 57 54.72 -40.44 -35.46
CA ALA A 57 55.58 -40.09 -36.61
C ALA A 57 57.04 -40.43 -36.36
N GLN A 58 57.53 -40.28 -35.11
CA GLN A 58 58.93 -40.67 -34.77
C GLN A 58 59.11 -42.18 -34.73
N SER A 59 58.17 -42.93 -34.18
CA SER A 59 58.19 -44.38 -34.11
C SER A 59 58.25 -44.99 -35.52
N MET A 60 57.56 -44.39 -36.47
CA MET A 60 57.54 -44.77 -37.83
C MET A 60 58.96 -44.66 -38.46
N LEU A 61 59.66 -43.58 -38.16
CA LEU A 61 61.03 -43.42 -38.69
C LEU A 61 62.02 -44.44 -38.13
N SER A 62 61.77 -45.05 -36.98
CA SER A 62 62.59 -46.11 -36.42
C SER A 62 62.51 -47.45 -37.24
N GLU A 63 61.42 -47.62 -37.93
CA GLU A 63 61.19 -48.84 -38.76
C GLU A 63 61.59 -48.66 -40.20
N VAL A 64 61.40 -47.44 -40.77
CA VAL A 64 61.59 -47.16 -42.17
C VAL A 64 62.15 -45.76 -42.40
N VAL A 65 63.24 -45.66 -43.18
CA VAL A 65 63.82 -44.37 -43.58
C VAL A 65 63.26 -44.00 -44.98
N PRO A 66 62.40 -42.91 -45.04
CA PRO A 66 61.68 -42.57 -46.27
C PRO A 66 62.51 -41.84 -47.34
N PHE A 67 63.78 -41.48 -47.02
CA PHE A 67 64.69 -40.83 -47.97
C PHE A 67 65.96 -41.66 -48.14
N LYS A 68 66.47 -41.72 -49.41
CA LYS A 68 67.72 -42.33 -49.76
C LYS A 68 68.45 -41.47 -50.81
N GLU A 69 69.66 -41.04 -50.48
CA GLU A 69 70.48 -40.15 -51.32
C GLU A 69 69.76 -38.88 -51.78
N GLY A 70 68.96 -38.26 -50.83
CA GLY A 70 68.21 -37.03 -51.10
C GLY A 70 66.94 -37.21 -51.93
N ASN A 71 66.58 -38.41 -52.33
CA ASN A 71 65.32 -38.72 -53.04
C ASN A 71 64.37 -39.55 -52.17
N VAL A 72 63.06 -39.48 -52.48
CA VAL A 72 62.06 -40.32 -51.82
C VAL A 72 62.22 -41.76 -52.20
N ASP A 73 62.38 -42.68 -51.25
CA ASP A 73 62.40 -44.11 -51.46
C ASP A 73 60.95 -44.64 -51.53
N GLU A 74 60.44 -44.83 -52.77
CA GLU A 74 59.08 -45.30 -53.00
C GLU A 74 58.82 -46.72 -52.46
N GLU A 75 59.81 -47.59 -52.35
CA GLU A 75 59.69 -48.96 -51.82
C GLU A 75 59.55 -48.87 -50.27
N ALA A 76 60.35 -48.02 -49.67
CA ALA A 76 60.26 -47.73 -48.23
C ALA A 76 58.94 -47.13 -47.85
N VAL A 77 58.41 -46.13 -48.60
CA VAL A 77 57.10 -45.51 -48.40
C VAL A 77 55.98 -46.54 -48.60
N GLY A 78 56.09 -47.44 -49.57
CA GLY A 78 55.13 -48.53 -49.78
C GLY A 78 55.05 -49.52 -48.60
N LYS A 79 56.19 -49.84 -47.97
CA LYS A 79 56.20 -50.66 -46.74
C LYS A 79 55.50 -49.99 -45.59
N ILE A 80 55.68 -48.66 -45.41
CA ILE A 80 54.94 -47.82 -44.41
C ILE A 80 53.44 -47.95 -44.63
N MET A 81 53.04 -47.86 -45.90
CA MET A 81 51.66 -47.97 -46.30
C MET A 81 50.99 -49.25 -45.80
N HIS A 82 51.68 -50.39 -46.00
CA HIS A 82 51.15 -51.71 -45.64
C HIS A 82 51.07 -51.91 -44.11
N SER A 83 52.12 -51.55 -43.40
CA SER A 83 52.15 -51.80 -41.95
C SER A 83 51.21 -50.87 -41.16
N MET A 84 51.12 -49.59 -41.51
CA MET A 84 50.28 -48.63 -40.75
C MET A 84 48.80 -48.67 -41.10
N MET A 85 48.46 -48.88 -42.39
CA MET A 85 47.05 -49.05 -42.77
C MET A 85 46.45 -50.34 -42.21
N ALA A 86 47.25 -51.37 -41.96
CA ALA A 86 46.77 -52.57 -41.28
C ALA A 86 46.42 -52.37 -39.80
N VAL A 87 47.13 -51.44 -39.13
CA VAL A 87 46.96 -51.18 -37.73
C VAL A 87 45.93 -50.09 -37.48
N ASN A 88 45.93 -49.01 -38.25
CA ASN A 88 44.97 -47.91 -38.12
C ASN A 88 44.66 -47.29 -39.52
N PRO A 89 43.53 -47.65 -40.10
CA PRO A 89 43.11 -47.13 -41.42
C PRO A 89 42.80 -45.64 -41.46
N GLY A 90 42.69 -45.00 -40.29
CA GLY A 90 42.38 -43.60 -40.17
C GLY A 90 43.61 -42.67 -40.10
N LEU A 91 44.81 -43.20 -40.16
CA LEU A 91 46.03 -42.40 -40.20
C LEU A 91 46.37 -42.02 -41.66
N GLU A 92 46.77 -40.78 -41.87
CA GLU A 92 47.23 -40.28 -43.14
C GLU A 92 48.68 -39.84 -43.01
N VAL A 93 49.51 -40.26 -43.88
CA VAL A 93 50.98 -40.00 -43.87
C VAL A 93 51.34 -39.13 -45.04
N TYR A 94 51.99 -38.04 -44.79
CA TYR A 94 52.48 -37.07 -45.75
C TYR A 94 54.00 -36.89 -45.54
N LEU A 95 54.77 -36.97 -46.63
CA LEU A 95 56.20 -36.64 -46.60
C LEU A 95 56.36 -35.22 -47.14
N LEU A 96 56.93 -34.32 -46.36
CA LEU A 96 57.10 -32.92 -46.70
C LEU A 96 58.56 -32.59 -46.92
N ASP A 97 58.82 -31.65 -47.85
CA ASP A 97 60.16 -31.05 -47.99
C ASP A 97 60.41 -30.05 -46.81
N PRO A 98 61.63 -29.51 -46.64
CA PRO A 98 61.93 -28.54 -45.59
C PRO A 98 61.08 -27.25 -45.62
N LYS A 99 60.41 -26.99 -46.75
CA LYS A 99 59.51 -25.80 -46.92
C LYS A 99 58.02 -26.14 -46.80
N GLY A 100 57.68 -27.41 -46.52
CA GLY A 100 56.30 -27.86 -46.32
C GLY A 100 55.59 -28.32 -47.60
N LYS A 101 56.33 -28.45 -48.75
CA LYS A 101 55.75 -28.98 -49.97
C LYS A 101 55.58 -30.50 -49.82
N ILE A 102 54.40 -31.03 -50.15
CA ILE A 102 54.12 -32.47 -50.13
C ILE A 102 54.85 -33.14 -51.26
N LEU A 103 55.77 -34.06 -50.91
CA LEU A 103 56.60 -34.85 -51.89
C LEU A 103 55.87 -36.12 -52.25
N THR A 104 55.36 -36.86 -51.30
CA THR A 104 54.55 -38.06 -51.49
C THR A 104 53.57 -38.22 -50.30
N PHE A 105 52.58 -39.04 -50.46
CA PHE A 105 51.58 -39.28 -49.41
C PHE A 105 51.07 -40.72 -49.48
N VAL A 106 50.58 -41.15 -48.29
CA VAL A 106 49.93 -42.44 -48.12
C VAL A 106 48.57 -42.16 -47.45
N VAL A 107 47.52 -42.24 -48.27
CA VAL A 107 46.15 -41.94 -47.80
C VAL A 107 45.16 -42.93 -48.37
N PHE A 108 44.06 -43.18 -47.66
CA PHE A 108 43.06 -44.13 -48.09
C PHE A 108 42.01 -43.48 -48.98
N LYS A 109 41.82 -43.88 -50.19
CA LYS A 109 40.69 -43.61 -51.12
C LYS A 109 40.43 -42.19 -51.61
N GLU A 110 41.19 -41.14 -51.26
CA GLU A 110 40.83 -39.75 -51.62
C GLU A 110 42.01 -38.99 -52.27
N GLU A 111 41.69 -37.96 -53.07
CA GLU A 111 42.66 -37.08 -53.70
C GLU A 111 43.14 -35.98 -52.68
N VAL A 112 44.46 -35.91 -52.55
CA VAL A 112 45.14 -34.83 -51.83
C VAL A 112 45.03 -33.54 -52.64
N ARG A 113 44.41 -32.50 -52.06
CA ARG A 113 44.15 -31.25 -52.78
C ARG A 113 45.15 -30.16 -52.46
N LEU A 114 45.72 -30.13 -51.24
CA LEU A 114 46.81 -29.22 -50.90
C LEU A 114 48.14 -29.71 -51.44
N LYS A 115 48.94 -28.76 -51.97
CA LYS A 115 50.30 -29.00 -52.41
C LYS A 115 51.33 -28.68 -51.32
N ASN A 116 51.00 -27.85 -50.37
CA ASN A 116 51.89 -27.44 -49.28
C ASN A 116 51.13 -27.44 -47.96
N VAL A 117 51.79 -27.78 -46.87
CA VAL A 117 51.34 -27.67 -45.49
C VAL A 117 52.04 -26.47 -44.83
N ALA A 118 51.32 -25.71 -44.02
CA ALA A 118 51.89 -24.59 -43.32
C ALA A 118 52.93 -25.07 -42.29
N MET A 119 54.15 -24.56 -42.38
CA MET A 119 55.22 -24.96 -41.48
C MET A 119 55.17 -24.38 -40.03
N PRO A 120 54.60 -23.21 -39.77
CA PRO A 120 54.54 -22.69 -38.39
C PRO A 120 53.89 -23.65 -37.38
N PRO A 121 52.72 -24.27 -37.62
CA PRO A 121 52.18 -25.32 -36.75
C PRO A 121 53.08 -26.52 -36.56
N VAL A 122 53.73 -27.00 -37.63
CA VAL A 122 54.65 -28.14 -37.56
C VAL A 122 55.85 -27.84 -36.70
N LYS A 123 56.44 -26.66 -36.83
CA LYS A 123 57.56 -26.21 -35.97
C LYS A 123 57.13 -26.09 -34.48
N ARG A 124 55.98 -25.50 -34.23
CA ARG A 124 55.47 -25.39 -32.89
C ARG A 124 55.21 -26.74 -32.21
N PHE A 125 54.64 -27.67 -32.96
CA PHE A 125 54.50 -29.07 -32.52
C PHE A 125 55.82 -29.73 -32.13
N LEU A 126 56.87 -29.54 -32.93
CA LEU A 126 58.18 -30.07 -32.65
C LEU A 126 58.85 -29.42 -31.45
N GLU A 127 58.68 -28.09 -31.26
CA GLU A 127 59.21 -27.36 -30.13
C GLU A 127 58.54 -27.79 -28.80
N THR A 128 57.25 -28.08 -28.84
CA THR A 128 56.50 -28.52 -27.65
C THR A 128 56.52 -30.03 -27.45
N GLY A 129 57.06 -30.79 -28.39
CA GLY A 129 57.05 -32.25 -28.35
C GLY A 129 55.65 -32.86 -28.33
N GLY A 130 54.65 -32.15 -28.87
CA GLY A 130 53.27 -32.57 -28.89
C GLY A 130 52.54 -32.43 -27.54
N ASN A 131 53.10 -31.73 -26.55
CA ASN A 131 52.46 -31.52 -25.25
C ASN A 131 51.42 -30.39 -25.25
N GLU A 132 51.46 -29.52 -26.24
CA GLU A 132 50.43 -28.48 -26.46
C GLU A 132 49.56 -28.89 -27.67
N LEU A 133 48.28 -28.58 -27.59
CA LEU A 133 47.34 -28.78 -28.68
C LEU A 133 47.67 -27.83 -29.83
N VAL A 134 48.10 -28.40 -30.94
CA VAL A 134 48.42 -27.66 -32.18
C VAL A 134 47.66 -28.27 -33.34
N TYR A 135 46.88 -27.45 -34.01
CA TYR A 135 46.19 -27.85 -35.23
C TYR A 135 47.06 -27.54 -36.47
N GLY A 136 47.09 -28.46 -37.40
CA GLY A 136 47.75 -28.31 -38.72
C GLY A 136 46.78 -28.46 -39.87
N ASP A 137 47.20 -28.05 -41.03
CA ASP A 137 46.40 -28.15 -42.27
C ASP A 137 46.02 -29.59 -42.61
N ASP A 138 44.74 -29.80 -42.97
CA ASP A 138 44.30 -31.06 -43.56
C ASP A 138 44.56 -31.04 -45.09
N PRO A 139 45.49 -31.84 -45.60
CA PRO A 139 45.84 -31.85 -47.05
C PRO A 139 44.68 -32.32 -47.93
N LYS A 140 43.71 -33.05 -47.43
CA LYS A 140 42.53 -33.47 -48.19
C LYS A 140 41.49 -32.38 -48.30
N ASN A 141 41.28 -31.66 -47.18
CA ASN A 141 40.23 -30.65 -47.06
C ASN A 141 40.85 -29.26 -46.87
N PRO A 142 41.10 -28.50 -47.94
CA PRO A 142 41.66 -27.18 -47.85
C PRO A 142 40.82 -26.23 -46.99
N GLY A 143 41.45 -25.65 -45.96
CA GLY A 143 40.75 -24.74 -44.97
C GLY A 143 40.32 -25.44 -43.71
N GLU A 144 40.38 -26.76 -43.62
CA GLU A 144 40.18 -27.48 -42.36
C GLU A 144 41.53 -27.69 -41.65
N GLN A 145 41.45 -27.72 -40.33
CA GLN A 145 42.61 -27.99 -39.47
C GLN A 145 42.34 -29.21 -38.61
N LYS A 146 43.36 -30.09 -38.49
CA LYS A 146 43.30 -31.33 -37.73
C LYS A 146 44.49 -31.51 -36.80
N VAL A 147 44.34 -32.39 -35.84
CA VAL A 147 45.41 -32.78 -34.94
C VAL A 147 46.39 -33.69 -35.72
N PHE A 148 47.66 -33.50 -35.54
CA PHE A 148 48.69 -34.18 -36.26
C PHE A 148 49.87 -34.58 -35.36
N SER A 149 50.68 -35.45 -35.84
CA SER A 149 52.06 -35.80 -35.39
C SER A 149 53.07 -35.48 -36.47
N ALA A 150 54.20 -34.97 -36.08
CA ALA A 150 55.25 -34.67 -37.03
C ALA A 150 56.62 -34.97 -36.43
N THR A 151 57.57 -35.33 -37.36
CA THR A 151 58.95 -35.55 -36.97
C THR A 151 59.85 -35.14 -38.12
N PRO A 152 61.03 -34.52 -37.85
CA PRO A 152 62.01 -34.22 -38.87
C PRO A 152 62.72 -35.48 -39.33
N VAL A 153 63.10 -35.54 -40.62
CA VAL A 153 63.88 -36.63 -41.24
C VAL A 153 65.24 -36.11 -41.67
N TYR A 154 66.28 -36.72 -41.10
CA TYR A 154 67.68 -36.37 -41.38
C TYR A 154 68.37 -37.49 -42.13
N GLU A 155 69.23 -37.09 -43.03
CA GLU A 155 70.21 -37.98 -43.63
C GLU A 155 71.62 -37.46 -43.32
N GLY A 156 72.33 -38.16 -42.39
CA GLY A 156 73.47 -37.53 -41.70
C GLY A 156 73.07 -36.29 -40.92
N ASP A 157 73.74 -35.14 -41.14
CA ASP A 157 73.42 -33.86 -40.50
C ASP A 157 72.47 -32.94 -41.33
N GLN A 158 72.02 -33.42 -42.49
CA GLN A 158 71.16 -32.60 -43.35
C GLN A 158 69.70 -32.96 -43.19
N LEU A 159 68.87 -31.93 -42.94
CA LEU A 159 67.40 -32.04 -42.88
C LEU A 159 66.86 -32.26 -44.29
N GLN A 160 66.31 -33.45 -44.57
CA GLN A 160 65.69 -33.81 -45.85
C GLN A 160 64.24 -33.42 -45.96
N GLY A 161 63.54 -33.39 -44.80
CA GLY A 161 62.12 -33.05 -44.75
C GLY A 161 61.45 -33.42 -43.45
N TYR A 162 60.15 -33.58 -43.50
CA TYR A 162 59.34 -33.93 -42.32
C TYR A 162 58.36 -35.05 -42.71
N VAL A 163 58.13 -35.97 -41.77
CA VAL A 163 56.94 -36.81 -41.80
C VAL A 163 55.84 -36.06 -41.09
N TYR A 164 54.71 -35.86 -41.71
CA TYR A 164 53.51 -35.20 -41.20
C TYR A 164 52.36 -36.20 -41.24
N MET A 165 51.76 -36.50 -40.13
CA MET A 165 50.73 -37.51 -40.00
C MET A 165 49.47 -36.89 -39.41
N ILE A 166 48.38 -36.96 -40.17
CA ILE A 166 47.03 -36.62 -39.61
C ILE A 166 46.58 -37.80 -38.76
N LEU A 167 46.25 -37.52 -37.50
CA LEU A 167 45.87 -38.54 -36.51
C LEU A 167 44.45 -39.03 -36.69
N GLU A 168 43.62 -38.26 -37.40
CA GLU A 168 42.19 -38.48 -37.50
C GLU A 168 41.65 -38.11 -38.88
N SER A 169 41.49 -39.05 -39.77
CA SER A 169 41.07 -38.79 -41.17
C SER A 169 39.60 -39.08 -41.34
N GLU A 170 38.75 -39.64 -41.14
CA GLU A 170 37.34 -39.88 -41.55
C GLU A 170 36.39 -40.34 -40.41
N LYS A 171 36.89 -40.49 -39.21
CA LYS A 171 36.07 -41.07 -38.15
C LYS A 171 35.33 -40.04 -37.27
N PHE A 172 35.37 -38.76 -37.63
CA PHE A 172 34.72 -37.74 -36.77
C PHE A 172 33.20 -37.94 -36.72
N ASP A 173 32.55 -38.30 -37.82
CA ASP A 173 31.14 -38.66 -37.85
C ASP A 173 30.84 -39.94 -37.06
N THR A 174 31.80 -40.89 -37.06
CA THR A 174 31.72 -42.11 -36.25
C THR A 174 32.11 -41.87 -34.78
N VAL A 175 32.98 -40.89 -34.49
CA VAL A 175 33.30 -40.49 -33.09
C VAL A 175 32.16 -39.71 -32.47
N PHE A 176 31.52 -38.82 -33.23
CA PHE A 176 30.28 -38.19 -32.76
C PHE A 176 29.19 -39.23 -32.51
N GLY A 177 29.11 -40.27 -33.36
CA GLY A 177 28.27 -41.44 -33.11
C GLY A 177 28.72 -42.22 -31.89
N ALA A 178 30.01 -42.44 -31.68
CA ALA A 178 30.57 -43.15 -30.53
C ALA A 178 30.48 -42.30 -29.22
N LEU A 179 30.62 -40.98 -29.29
CA LEU A 179 30.37 -40.09 -28.19
C LEU A 179 28.88 -40.05 -27.85
N ASN A 180 28.01 -40.07 -28.85
CA ASN A 180 26.56 -40.17 -28.63
C ASN A 180 26.16 -41.53 -28.02
N ASP A 181 26.95 -42.56 -28.26
CA ASP A 181 26.81 -43.86 -27.62
C ASP A 181 27.58 -43.98 -26.29
N SER A 182 28.41 -43.02 -25.94
CA SER A 182 29.13 -43.04 -24.67
C SER A 182 28.18 -43.01 -23.51
N TYR A 183 28.31 -43.94 -22.58
CA TYR A 183 27.53 -44.04 -21.35
C TYR A 183 27.60 -42.73 -20.56
N LEU A 184 28.76 -42.09 -20.51
CA LEU A 184 28.98 -40.81 -19.78
C LEU A 184 28.14 -39.65 -20.34
N LEU A 185 28.00 -39.53 -21.65
CA LEU A 185 27.21 -38.47 -22.28
C LEU A 185 25.72 -38.72 -22.09
N LYS A 186 25.25 -39.97 -22.22
CA LYS A 186 23.86 -40.36 -21.94
C LYS A 186 23.50 -40.09 -20.47
N VAL A 187 24.36 -40.45 -19.53
CA VAL A 187 24.20 -40.21 -18.11
C VAL A 187 24.23 -38.71 -17.82
N GLY A 188 25.13 -37.95 -18.41
CA GLY A 188 25.20 -36.50 -18.26
C GLY A 188 23.93 -35.80 -18.73
N ILE A 189 23.40 -36.16 -19.90
CA ILE A 189 22.12 -35.62 -20.41
C ILE A 189 20.95 -35.99 -19.50
N GLN A 190 20.90 -37.23 -18.97
CA GLN A 190 19.86 -37.66 -18.05
C GLN A 190 19.90 -36.86 -16.75
N TYR A 191 21.04 -36.72 -16.08
CA TYR A 191 21.18 -35.93 -14.89
C TYR A 191 20.85 -34.45 -15.11
N PHE A 192 21.29 -33.89 -16.26
CA PHE A 192 20.93 -32.55 -16.67
C PHE A 192 19.40 -32.39 -16.80
N GLY A 193 18.74 -33.33 -17.49
CA GLY A 193 17.28 -33.33 -17.63
C GLY A 193 16.55 -33.40 -16.28
N ILE A 194 17.04 -34.24 -15.36
CA ILE A 194 16.49 -34.37 -14.01
C ILE A 194 16.68 -33.08 -13.23
N THR A 195 17.86 -32.44 -13.25
CA THR A 195 18.12 -31.18 -12.56
C THR A 195 17.28 -30.04 -13.11
N LEU A 196 17.08 -29.98 -14.42
CA LEU A 196 16.23 -28.96 -15.06
C LEU A 196 14.76 -29.14 -14.68
N LEU A 197 14.28 -30.40 -14.68
CA LEU A 197 12.91 -30.71 -14.26
C LEU A 197 12.68 -30.38 -12.79
N THR A 198 13.60 -30.74 -11.89
CA THR A 198 13.49 -30.46 -10.45
C THR A 198 13.55 -28.97 -10.18
N ALA A 199 14.43 -28.21 -10.83
CA ALA A 199 14.50 -26.75 -10.74
C ALA A 199 13.20 -26.09 -11.22
N PHE A 200 12.62 -26.59 -12.31
CA PHE A 200 11.33 -26.10 -12.81
C PHE A 200 10.20 -26.35 -11.81
N LEU A 201 10.07 -27.56 -11.28
CA LEU A 201 9.05 -27.92 -10.30
C LEU A 201 9.18 -27.07 -9.02
N LEU A 202 10.40 -26.91 -8.53
CA LEU A 202 10.67 -26.06 -7.35
C LEU A 202 10.30 -24.61 -7.61
N SER A 203 10.63 -24.07 -8.80
CA SER A 203 10.24 -22.72 -9.22
C SER A 203 8.72 -22.53 -9.21
N VAL A 204 7.97 -23.48 -9.80
CA VAL A 204 6.50 -23.44 -9.81
C VAL A 204 5.94 -23.41 -8.37
N LEU A 205 6.51 -24.22 -7.48
CA LEU A 205 6.08 -24.29 -6.08
C LEU A 205 6.34 -22.99 -5.33
N VAL A 206 7.51 -22.38 -5.49
CA VAL A 206 7.87 -21.09 -4.88
C VAL A 206 6.98 -19.97 -5.41
N VAL A 207 6.80 -19.85 -6.72
CA VAL A 207 5.94 -18.82 -7.33
C VAL A 207 4.48 -19.02 -6.92
N TRP A 208 4.00 -20.26 -6.79
CA TRP A 208 2.65 -20.54 -6.29
C TRP A 208 2.47 -20.08 -4.84
N GLY A 209 3.45 -20.35 -3.97
CA GLY A 209 3.43 -19.91 -2.57
C GLY A 209 3.39 -18.38 -2.44
N LEU A 210 4.25 -17.68 -3.17
CA LEU A 210 4.30 -16.21 -3.16
C LEU A 210 3.02 -15.58 -3.71
N THR A 211 2.48 -16.12 -4.82
CA THR A 211 1.27 -15.56 -5.44
C THR A 211 -0.01 -15.91 -4.68
N LYS A 212 -0.04 -16.96 -3.85
CA LYS A 212 -1.18 -17.32 -3.02
C LYS A 212 -1.56 -16.19 -2.06
N ASN A 213 -0.57 -15.62 -1.36
CA ASN A 213 -0.80 -14.54 -0.40
C ASN A 213 -1.27 -13.25 -1.11
N LEU A 214 -0.68 -12.93 -2.26
CA LEU A 214 -1.10 -11.78 -3.07
C LEU A 214 -2.56 -11.91 -3.56
N ARG A 215 -2.99 -13.11 -3.93
CA ARG A 215 -4.40 -13.37 -4.33
C ARG A 215 -5.36 -13.13 -3.17
N LYS A 216 -4.99 -13.50 -1.92
CA LYS A 216 -5.80 -13.19 -0.73
C LYS A 216 -5.97 -11.68 -0.56
N VAL A 217 -4.89 -10.90 -0.65
CA VAL A 217 -4.94 -9.44 -0.60
C VAL A 217 -5.91 -8.89 -1.64
N ILE A 218 -5.73 -9.27 -2.92
CA ILE A 218 -6.57 -8.81 -4.02
C ILE A 218 -8.04 -9.19 -3.81
N SER A 219 -8.32 -10.41 -3.31
CA SER A 219 -9.70 -10.85 -3.07
C SER A 219 -10.38 -10.04 -1.98
N THR A 220 -9.68 -9.74 -0.87
CA THR A 220 -10.21 -8.95 0.23
C THR A 220 -10.44 -7.49 -0.17
N VAL A 221 -9.49 -6.89 -0.92
CA VAL A 221 -9.68 -5.54 -1.49
C VAL A 221 -10.92 -5.48 -2.39
N LYS A 222 -11.14 -6.51 -3.24
CA LYS A 222 -12.35 -6.59 -4.07
C LYS A 222 -13.64 -6.80 -3.27
N GLN A 223 -13.59 -7.50 -2.13
CA GLN A 223 -14.74 -7.62 -1.23
C GLN A 223 -15.08 -6.24 -0.63
N PHE A 224 -14.05 -5.53 -0.17
CA PHE A 224 -14.20 -4.17 0.35
C PHE A 224 -14.76 -3.20 -0.70
N GLU A 225 -14.26 -3.23 -1.93
CA GLU A 225 -14.79 -2.45 -3.08
C GLU A 225 -16.29 -2.74 -3.35
N LYS A 226 -16.71 -3.99 -3.18
CA LYS A 226 -18.11 -4.41 -3.36
C LYS A 226 -19.04 -4.01 -2.21
N GLY A 227 -18.53 -3.35 -1.18
CA GLY A 227 -19.31 -2.83 -0.07
C GLY A 227 -19.19 -3.60 1.25
N ASP A 228 -18.39 -4.67 1.31
CA ASP A 228 -18.07 -5.32 2.58
C ASP A 228 -16.98 -4.52 3.30
N LEU A 229 -17.39 -3.44 3.96
CA LEU A 229 -16.48 -2.53 4.66
C LEU A 229 -15.79 -3.16 5.88
N HIS A 230 -16.21 -4.36 6.31
CA HIS A 230 -15.59 -5.11 7.40
C HIS A 230 -14.53 -6.11 6.93
N ALA A 231 -14.39 -6.32 5.62
CA ALA A 231 -13.36 -7.18 5.07
C ALA A 231 -11.97 -6.69 5.46
N ARG A 232 -11.15 -7.56 6.04
CA ARG A 232 -9.77 -7.27 6.48
C ARG A 232 -8.82 -8.30 5.91
N ILE A 233 -7.60 -7.88 5.62
CA ILE A 233 -6.54 -8.74 5.13
C ILE A 233 -5.84 -9.37 6.33
N GLU A 234 -5.99 -10.68 6.46
CA GLU A 234 -5.24 -11.48 7.44
C GLU A 234 -3.96 -11.97 6.78
N VAL A 235 -2.82 -11.49 7.23
CA VAL A 235 -1.49 -11.92 6.75
C VAL A 235 -0.60 -12.24 7.94
N ASP A 236 0.05 -13.37 7.87
CA ASP A 236 1.07 -13.79 8.84
C ASP A 236 2.28 -12.83 8.85
N SER A 237 2.70 -12.44 10.01
CA SER A 237 3.28 -11.15 10.38
C SER A 237 4.75 -10.88 10.05
N LYS A 238 5.38 -11.41 9.01
CA LYS A 238 6.83 -11.17 8.76
C LYS A 238 7.24 -10.83 7.32
N THR A 239 6.30 -10.44 6.45
CA THR A 239 6.60 -10.16 5.05
C THR A 239 6.23 -8.72 4.67
N GLU A 240 6.80 -8.19 3.58
CA GLU A 240 6.42 -6.88 3.01
C GLU A 240 4.91 -6.82 2.70
N ILE A 241 4.29 -7.96 2.43
CA ILE A 241 2.84 -8.10 2.23
C ILE A 241 2.09 -7.80 3.53
N ALA A 242 2.66 -8.10 4.70
CA ALA A 242 2.06 -7.77 5.98
C ALA A 242 2.01 -6.26 6.23
N ALA A 243 3.02 -5.50 5.82
CA ALA A 243 3.02 -4.05 5.89
C ALA A 243 1.90 -3.45 5.00
N LEU A 244 1.74 -3.96 3.78
CA LEU A 244 0.65 -3.57 2.87
C LEU A 244 -0.73 -3.88 3.47
N ALA A 245 -0.89 -5.07 4.05
CA ALA A 245 -2.14 -5.49 4.71
C ALA A 245 -2.49 -4.59 5.90
N SER A 246 -1.51 -4.27 6.75
CA SER A 246 -1.68 -3.37 7.89
C SER A 246 -2.09 -1.97 7.43
N THR A 247 -1.43 -1.42 6.41
CA THR A 247 -1.77 -0.10 5.84
C THR A 247 -3.19 -0.09 5.27
N PHE A 248 -3.58 -1.14 4.52
CA PHE A 248 -4.94 -1.27 4.00
C PHE A 248 -5.97 -1.35 5.13
N ASN A 249 -5.72 -2.18 6.16
CA ASN A 249 -6.64 -2.35 7.29
C ASN A 249 -6.82 -1.03 8.05
N SER A 250 -5.73 -0.27 8.29
CA SER A 250 -5.79 1.05 8.93
C SER A 250 -6.59 2.06 8.10
N MET A 251 -6.42 2.05 6.78
CA MET A 251 -7.21 2.88 5.87
C MET A 251 -8.71 2.49 5.91
N ALA A 252 -9.01 1.19 5.91
CA ALA A 252 -10.36 0.67 6.00
C ALA A 252 -11.04 1.06 7.33
N ASP A 253 -10.32 1.00 8.46
CA ASP A 253 -10.81 1.42 9.77
C ASP A 253 -11.07 2.93 9.83
N THR A 254 -10.22 3.72 9.21
CA THR A 254 -10.40 5.17 9.13
C THR A 254 -11.62 5.54 8.28
N LEU A 255 -11.79 4.86 7.13
CA LEU A 255 -12.94 5.07 6.26
C LEU A 255 -14.26 4.70 6.98
N LEU A 256 -14.27 3.59 7.71
CA LEU A 256 -15.43 3.11 8.46
C LEU A 256 -15.84 4.14 9.54
N ARG A 257 -14.88 4.64 10.31
CA ARG A 257 -15.11 5.71 11.29
C ARG A 257 -15.69 6.96 10.63
N ASN A 258 -15.10 7.43 9.54
CA ASN A 258 -15.61 8.59 8.82
C ASN A 258 -17.05 8.40 8.32
N ILE A 259 -17.39 7.18 7.86
CA ILE A 259 -18.76 6.87 7.42
C ILE A 259 -19.74 6.88 8.62
N GLU A 260 -19.33 6.36 9.77
CA GLU A 260 -20.13 6.39 11.00
C GLU A 260 -20.35 7.81 11.50
N ASP A 261 -19.28 8.63 11.53
CA ASP A 261 -19.36 10.04 11.89
C ASP A 261 -20.30 10.81 10.96
N LEU A 262 -20.20 10.59 9.64
CA LEU A 262 -21.10 11.22 8.67
C LEU A 262 -22.55 10.81 8.87
N LYS A 263 -22.81 9.52 9.16
CA LYS A 263 -24.17 9.03 9.46
C LYS A 263 -24.73 9.69 10.73
N GLN A 264 -23.90 9.84 11.75
CA GLN A 264 -24.30 10.50 12.99
C GLN A 264 -24.65 11.97 12.76
N VAL A 265 -23.81 12.69 11.99
CA VAL A 265 -24.07 14.09 11.60
C VAL A 265 -25.37 14.20 10.78
N ASP A 266 -25.61 13.31 9.83
CA ASP A 266 -26.84 13.31 9.01
C ASP A 266 -28.08 13.00 9.87
N HIS A 267 -27.98 12.08 10.83
CA HIS A 267 -29.04 11.78 11.77
C HIS A 267 -29.39 13.01 12.62
N LEU A 268 -28.38 13.64 13.22
CA LEU A 268 -28.57 14.86 14.03
C LEU A 268 -29.18 16.00 13.21
N ARG A 269 -28.76 16.14 11.95
CA ARG A 269 -29.33 17.12 11.02
C ARG A 269 -30.81 16.87 10.73
N ARG A 270 -31.21 15.62 10.52
CA ARG A 270 -32.62 15.26 10.26
C ARG A 270 -33.48 15.48 11.49
N GLU A 271 -32.97 15.11 12.65
CA GLU A 271 -33.64 15.35 13.95
C GLU A 271 -33.85 16.84 14.20
N LEU A 272 -32.84 17.67 13.92
CA LEU A 272 -32.92 19.11 13.99
C LEU A 272 -34.05 19.67 13.11
N ILE A 273 -34.08 19.27 11.81
CA ILE A 273 -35.11 19.74 10.88
C ILE A 273 -36.51 19.33 11.34
N ALA A 274 -36.68 18.12 11.85
CA ALA A 274 -37.95 17.64 12.37
C ALA A 274 -38.43 18.43 13.57
N ASN A 275 -37.54 18.66 14.56
CA ASN A 275 -37.85 19.41 15.81
C ASN A 275 -38.16 20.88 15.53
N VAL A 276 -37.34 21.54 14.67
CA VAL A 276 -37.62 22.93 14.24
C VAL A 276 -38.98 23.03 13.55
N SER A 277 -39.27 22.11 12.61
CA SER A 277 -40.53 22.12 11.88
C SER A 277 -41.75 21.97 12.83
N HIS A 278 -41.63 21.08 13.82
CA HIS A 278 -42.68 20.90 14.84
C HIS A 278 -42.88 22.13 15.69
N ASP A 279 -41.79 22.72 16.22
CA ASP A 279 -41.86 23.87 17.14
C ASP A 279 -42.28 25.18 16.44
N ILE A 280 -42.08 25.29 15.12
CA ILE A 280 -42.61 26.37 14.27
C ILE A 280 -44.10 26.13 13.95
N ARG A 281 -44.50 24.90 13.63
CA ARG A 281 -45.88 24.58 13.24
C ARG A 281 -46.86 24.87 14.36
N THR A 282 -46.51 24.56 15.61
CA THR A 282 -47.40 24.71 16.76
C THR A 282 -47.91 26.17 16.96
N PRO A 283 -47.02 27.20 17.11
CA PRO A 283 -47.49 28.58 17.26
C PRO A 283 -48.25 29.10 16.02
N ILE A 284 -47.82 28.67 14.80
CA ILE A 284 -48.54 29.03 13.55
C ILE A 284 -49.96 28.47 13.57
N SER A 285 -50.15 27.20 13.92
CA SER A 285 -51.47 26.60 14.01
C SER A 285 -52.39 27.26 15.05
N VAL A 286 -51.81 27.64 16.20
CA VAL A 286 -52.53 28.39 17.24
C VAL A 286 -52.96 29.75 16.71
N MET A 287 -52.05 30.52 16.12
CA MET A 287 -52.36 31.83 15.53
C MET A 287 -53.47 31.72 14.46
N HIS A 288 -53.31 30.74 13.54
CA HIS A 288 -54.28 30.52 12.48
C HIS A 288 -55.66 30.18 13.04
N GLY A 289 -55.76 29.24 14.00
CA GLY A 289 -57.03 28.81 14.56
C GLY A 289 -57.78 29.93 15.32
N TYR A 290 -57.05 30.75 16.08
CA TYR A 290 -57.66 31.89 16.75
C TYR A 290 -58.05 33.02 15.78
N ALA A 291 -57.21 33.29 14.78
CA ALA A 291 -57.54 34.26 13.71
C ALA A 291 -58.78 33.84 12.90
N GLU A 292 -58.89 32.55 12.53
CA GLU A 292 -60.03 31.98 11.86
C GLU A 292 -61.30 32.07 12.73
N THR A 293 -61.17 31.79 14.02
CA THR A 293 -62.27 31.92 14.99
C THR A 293 -62.76 33.37 15.13
N LEU A 294 -61.82 34.33 15.14
CA LEU A 294 -62.15 35.77 15.16
C LEU A 294 -62.88 36.19 13.88
N LEU A 295 -62.47 35.65 12.72
CA LEU A 295 -63.15 35.94 11.46
C LEU A 295 -64.56 35.33 11.39
N ILE A 296 -64.73 34.06 11.77
CA ILE A 296 -66.03 33.34 11.67
C ILE A 296 -67.05 33.91 12.67
N LYS A 297 -66.58 34.31 13.89
CA LYS A 297 -67.44 34.79 14.98
C LYS A 297 -67.40 36.29 15.14
N ALA A 298 -67.01 37.06 14.12
CA ALA A 298 -66.77 38.51 14.22
C ALA A 298 -67.93 39.29 14.85
N ASP A 299 -69.17 38.92 14.50
CA ASP A 299 -70.39 39.61 14.95
C ASP A 299 -70.99 39.05 16.25
N THR A 300 -70.54 37.89 16.69
CA THR A 300 -71.10 37.18 17.86
C THR A 300 -70.19 37.07 19.06
N LEU A 301 -68.93 37.48 18.90
CA LEU A 301 -67.92 37.35 19.93
C LEU A 301 -67.99 38.57 20.90
N GLU A 302 -68.03 38.31 22.22
CA GLU A 302 -67.89 39.33 23.22
C GLU A 302 -66.54 40.05 23.16
N PRO A 303 -66.48 41.37 23.44
CA PRO A 303 -65.26 42.15 23.34
C PRO A 303 -64.11 41.57 24.16
N GLU A 304 -64.37 41.09 25.39
CA GLU A 304 -63.38 40.49 26.29
C GLU A 304 -62.71 39.22 25.63
N LYS A 305 -63.52 38.38 25.00
CA LYS A 305 -63.03 37.19 24.31
C LYS A 305 -62.26 37.52 23.04
N ARG A 306 -62.59 38.61 22.37
CA ARG A 306 -61.85 39.11 21.22
C ARG A 306 -60.46 39.58 21.65
N GLU A 307 -60.37 40.30 22.74
CA GLU A 307 -59.09 40.75 23.27
C GLU A 307 -58.22 39.59 23.78
N GLU A 308 -58.80 38.58 24.42
CA GLU A 308 -58.13 37.34 24.81
C GLU A 308 -57.55 36.64 23.64
N TYR A 309 -58.30 36.45 22.53
CA TYR A 309 -57.83 35.73 21.32
C TYR A 309 -56.71 36.51 20.62
N LEU A 310 -56.83 37.84 20.53
CA LEU A 310 -55.76 38.68 20.01
C LEU A 310 -54.50 38.60 20.88
N GLY A 311 -54.64 38.55 22.20
CA GLY A 311 -53.55 38.32 23.13
C GLY A 311 -52.83 36.98 22.92
N ILE A 312 -53.58 35.90 22.64
CA ILE A 312 -53.01 34.58 22.34
C ILE A 312 -52.25 34.60 21.01
N ILE A 313 -52.77 35.27 19.99
CA ILE A 313 -52.11 35.43 18.69
C ILE A 313 -50.78 36.18 18.86
N LEU A 314 -50.78 37.33 19.57
CA LEU A 314 -49.60 38.13 19.83
C LEU A 314 -48.54 37.32 20.61
N LYS A 315 -48.96 36.65 21.69
CA LYS A 315 -48.05 35.79 22.48
C LYS A 315 -47.44 34.66 21.64
N SER A 316 -48.21 34.06 20.73
CA SER A 316 -47.72 33.01 19.82
C SER A 316 -46.77 33.57 18.77
N ALA A 317 -47.03 34.79 18.25
CA ALA A 317 -46.11 35.47 17.32
C ALA A 317 -44.79 35.86 17.99
N ASP A 318 -44.81 36.37 19.23
CA ASP A 318 -43.58 36.66 19.98
C ASP A 318 -42.79 35.42 20.33
N ARG A 319 -43.45 34.31 20.59
CA ARG A 319 -42.81 33.01 20.78
C ARG A 319 -42.10 32.54 19.52
N LEU A 320 -42.75 32.63 18.36
CA LEU A 320 -42.16 32.27 17.07
C LEU A 320 -40.97 33.16 16.76
N LYS A 321 -41.07 34.49 16.98
CA LYS A 321 -39.97 35.43 16.76
C LYS A 321 -38.76 35.08 17.61
N ARG A 322 -38.94 34.74 18.88
CA ARG A 322 -37.83 34.31 19.75
C ARG A 322 -37.22 33.02 19.29
N LEU A 323 -38.02 32.00 18.91
CA LEU A 323 -37.54 30.72 18.43
C LEU A 323 -36.66 30.88 17.18
N VAL A 324 -37.10 31.71 16.21
CA VAL A 324 -36.35 32.00 15.00
C VAL A 324 -35.04 32.71 15.33
N ALA A 325 -35.07 33.71 16.22
CA ALA A 325 -33.87 34.42 16.65
C ALA A 325 -32.84 33.49 17.32
N ASP A 326 -33.30 32.64 18.26
CA ASP A 326 -32.45 31.66 18.96
C ASP A 326 -31.82 30.66 17.98
N LEU A 327 -32.59 30.21 16.97
CA LEU A 327 -32.08 29.30 15.93
C LEU A 327 -30.99 29.93 15.09
N PHE A 328 -31.19 31.17 14.64
CA PHE A 328 -30.19 31.91 13.87
C PHE A 328 -28.93 32.19 14.70
N GLU A 329 -29.10 32.58 15.96
CA GLU A 329 -27.99 32.81 16.88
C GLU A 329 -27.16 31.54 17.07
N LEU A 330 -27.82 30.42 17.42
CA LEU A 330 -27.15 29.13 17.58
C LEU A 330 -26.41 28.68 16.29
N SER A 331 -27.05 28.82 15.14
CA SER A 331 -26.45 28.48 13.84
C SER A 331 -25.16 29.28 13.56
N LYS A 332 -25.16 30.60 13.89
CA LYS A 332 -23.96 31.45 13.72
C LYS A 332 -22.85 31.10 14.71
N LEU A 333 -23.20 30.81 15.96
CA LEU A 333 -22.24 30.41 17.00
C LEU A 333 -21.53 29.09 16.59
N GLU A 334 -22.29 28.10 16.14
CA GLU A 334 -21.78 26.80 15.74
C GLU A 334 -20.95 26.84 14.45
N ALA A 335 -21.32 27.70 13.51
CA ALA A 335 -20.54 27.92 12.30
C ALA A 335 -19.21 28.68 12.56
N GLY A 336 -18.94 29.08 13.81
CA GLY A 336 -17.76 29.88 14.17
C GLY A 336 -17.74 31.27 13.51
N GLN A 337 -18.90 31.75 13.06
CA GLN A 337 -19.02 33.04 12.37
C GLN A 337 -19.03 34.24 13.34
N VAL A 338 -19.23 33.99 14.62
CA VAL A 338 -19.28 35.03 15.64
C VAL A 338 -17.97 35.10 16.39
N LYS A 339 -17.33 36.27 16.31
CA LYS A 339 -16.12 36.58 17.08
C LYS A 339 -16.51 37.44 18.28
N PRO A 340 -16.15 37.09 19.52
CA PRO A 340 -16.49 37.86 20.69
C PRO A 340 -15.73 39.20 20.66
N THR A 341 -16.46 40.30 20.96
CA THR A 341 -15.88 41.62 21.17
C THR A 341 -15.64 41.77 22.67
N ARG A 342 -14.45 41.33 23.10
CA ARG A 342 -14.11 41.32 24.54
C ARG A 342 -13.77 42.72 25.04
N GLU A 343 -14.31 43.10 26.16
CA GLU A 343 -14.06 44.36 26.84
C GLU A 343 -14.03 44.15 28.36
N LEU A 344 -13.51 45.13 29.09
CA LEU A 344 -13.49 45.12 30.55
C LEU A 344 -14.81 45.68 31.09
N PHE A 345 -15.51 44.91 31.88
CA PHE A 345 -16.76 45.37 32.52
C PHE A 345 -16.96 44.78 33.91
N SER A 346 -17.83 45.41 34.69
CA SER A 346 -18.25 44.96 36.01
C SER A 346 -19.38 43.94 35.90
N LEU A 347 -19.09 42.68 36.29
CA LEU A 347 -20.13 41.65 36.37
C LEU A 347 -21.20 41.97 37.42
N SER A 348 -20.81 42.66 38.52
CA SER A 348 -21.74 43.08 39.55
C SER A 348 -22.82 44.06 39.04
N ASP A 349 -22.38 45.04 38.20
CA ASP A 349 -23.31 46.03 37.62
C ASP A 349 -24.25 45.37 36.62
N LEU A 350 -23.71 44.51 35.75
CA LEU A 350 -24.49 43.74 34.78
C LEU A 350 -25.55 42.87 35.46
N LEU A 351 -25.17 42.15 36.53
CA LEU A 351 -26.11 41.31 37.28
C LEU A 351 -27.15 42.10 38.06
N GLN A 352 -26.80 43.28 38.60
CA GLN A 352 -27.77 44.14 39.23
C GLN A 352 -28.85 44.63 38.26
N ASP A 353 -28.43 45.03 37.04
CA ASP A 353 -29.37 45.48 36.01
C ASP A 353 -30.27 44.34 35.52
N ILE A 354 -29.70 43.14 35.28
CA ILE A 354 -30.47 41.98 34.90
C ILE A 354 -31.44 41.58 36.03
N THR A 355 -30.97 41.50 37.30
CA THR A 355 -31.80 41.12 38.44
C THR A 355 -32.96 42.08 38.64
N ARG A 356 -32.74 43.39 38.44
CA ARG A 356 -33.77 44.39 38.50
C ARG A 356 -34.88 44.15 37.46
N LYS A 357 -34.55 43.84 36.24
CA LYS A 357 -35.51 43.49 35.17
C LYS A 357 -36.34 42.25 35.53
N TYR A 358 -35.67 41.21 36.05
CA TYR A 358 -36.32 39.94 36.35
C TYR A 358 -37.08 39.90 37.69
N LYS A 359 -36.81 40.83 38.58
CA LYS A 359 -37.47 40.90 39.92
C LYS A 359 -38.97 41.00 39.81
N LEU A 360 -39.50 41.85 38.91
CA LEU A 360 -40.91 41.97 38.66
C LEU A 360 -41.57 40.67 38.20
N LEU A 361 -40.93 39.99 37.19
CA LEU A 361 -41.40 38.72 36.66
C LEU A 361 -41.36 37.57 37.70
N ALA A 362 -40.38 37.58 38.59
CA ALA A 362 -40.32 36.67 39.74
C ALA A 362 -41.42 36.90 40.74
N GLN A 363 -41.69 38.16 41.07
CA GLN A 363 -42.79 38.57 42.01
C GLN A 363 -44.17 38.16 41.47
N GLU A 364 -44.42 38.33 40.16
CA GLU A 364 -45.69 37.88 39.53
C GLU A 364 -45.91 36.37 39.65
N ARG A 365 -44.81 35.59 39.76
CA ARG A 365 -44.85 34.13 39.96
C ARG A 365 -44.69 33.68 41.40
N ASN A 366 -44.67 34.62 42.37
CA ASN A 366 -44.38 34.32 43.77
C ASN A 366 -43.05 33.63 44.01
N ILE A 367 -42.00 33.99 43.27
CA ILE A 367 -40.64 33.42 43.36
C ILE A 367 -39.72 34.49 44.00
N GLN A 368 -38.91 34.08 44.97
CA GLN A 368 -37.89 34.95 45.56
C GLN A 368 -36.64 34.95 44.69
N LEU A 369 -36.28 36.15 44.20
CA LEU A 369 -35.04 36.31 43.40
C LEU A 369 -34.08 37.21 44.19
N GLU A 370 -32.92 36.63 44.56
CA GLU A 370 -31.87 37.31 45.30
C GLU A 370 -30.53 37.29 44.62
N LEU A 371 -29.82 38.44 44.60
CA LEU A 371 -28.46 38.59 44.20
C LEU A 371 -27.57 38.59 45.44
N ILE A 372 -26.73 37.54 45.57
CA ILE A 372 -25.76 37.41 46.66
C ILE A 372 -24.39 37.78 46.06
N SER A 373 -23.93 38.99 46.31
CA SER A 373 -22.62 39.45 45.88
C SER A 373 -21.72 39.60 47.08
N THR A 374 -20.52 39.03 47.03
CA THR A 374 -19.43 39.40 47.94
C THR A 374 -18.89 40.75 47.50
N ASP A 375 -18.66 41.65 48.47
CA ASP A 375 -18.18 43.01 48.23
C ASP A 375 -16.91 43.00 47.33
N ARG A 376 -16.96 43.80 46.24
CA ARG A 376 -15.90 44.10 45.29
C ARG A 376 -15.36 42.88 44.49
N VAL A 377 -16.15 42.45 43.53
CA VAL A 377 -15.68 41.51 42.49
C VAL A 377 -14.91 42.30 41.42
N PRO A 378 -13.70 41.87 41.02
CA PRO A 378 -12.92 42.55 39.99
C PRO A 378 -13.61 42.50 38.61
N ALA A 379 -13.23 43.44 37.73
CA ALA A 379 -13.72 43.48 36.35
C ALA A 379 -13.23 42.25 35.57
N VAL A 380 -14.07 41.74 34.69
CA VAL A 380 -13.80 40.59 33.83
C VAL A 380 -13.57 41.03 32.38
N TYR A 381 -12.82 40.23 31.63
CA TYR A 381 -12.53 40.48 30.22
C TYR A 381 -13.31 39.52 29.33
N ALA A 382 -14.49 39.95 28.87
CA ALA A 382 -15.40 39.11 28.07
C ALA A 382 -16.27 39.99 27.15
N ASP A 383 -17.09 39.38 26.30
CA ASP A 383 -18.10 40.10 25.52
C ASP A 383 -19.37 40.29 26.38
N ILE A 384 -19.67 41.54 26.74
CA ILE A 384 -20.75 41.89 27.66
C ILE A 384 -22.11 41.42 27.13
N ALA A 385 -22.38 41.57 25.82
CA ALA A 385 -23.66 41.19 25.22
C ALA A 385 -23.87 39.67 25.26
N MET A 386 -22.81 38.91 24.97
CA MET A 386 -22.82 37.44 25.03
C MET A 386 -22.99 36.95 26.47
N ILE A 387 -22.30 37.56 27.44
CA ILE A 387 -22.45 37.18 28.86
C ILE A 387 -23.82 37.55 29.37
N GLU A 388 -24.37 38.73 29.01
CA GLU A 388 -25.75 39.08 29.31
C GLU A 388 -26.71 38.00 28.77
N ARG A 389 -26.50 37.52 27.56
CA ARG A 389 -27.32 36.46 26.95
C ARG A 389 -27.24 35.12 27.71
N VAL A 390 -26.04 34.75 28.19
CA VAL A 390 -25.85 33.59 29.06
C VAL A 390 -26.68 33.72 30.33
N LEU A 391 -26.55 34.85 31.01
CA LEU A 391 -27.26 35.11 32.27
C LEU A 391 -28.78 35.11 32.08
N GLN A 392 -29.28 35.76 31.02
CA GLN A 392 -30.70 35.75 30.68
C GLN A 392 -31.24 34.35 30.48
N ASN A 393 -30.52 33.51 29.68
CA ASN A 393 -30.91 32.11 29.44
C ASN A 393 -30.93 31.27 30.74
N LEU A 394 -29.94 31.48 31.65
CA LEU A 394 -29.89 30.76 32.92
C LEU A 394 -31.00 31.21 33.88
N ILE A 395 -31.29 32.52 33.94
CA ILE A 395 -32.35 33.06 34.79
C ILE A 395 -33.73 32.67 34.25
N ASP A 396 -33.95 32.73 32.92
CA ASP A 396 -35.19 32.26 32.29
C ASP A 396 -35.43 30.78 32.59
N ASN A 397 -34.35 29.97 32.54
CA ASN A 397 -34.43 28.56 32.90
C ASN A 397 -34.77 28.37 34.39
N ALA A 398 -34.13 29.12 35.28
CA ALA A 398 -34.44 29.10 36.73
C ALA A 398 -35.90 29.47 36.99
N LEU A 399 -36.40 30.57 36.42
CA LEU A 399 -37.81 31.01 36.58
C LEU A 399 -38.81 29.97 36.02
N LYS A 400 -38.45 29.26 35.02
CA LYS A 400 -39.29 28.23 34.41
C LYS A 400 -39.46 26.99 35.30
N PHE A 401 -38.38 26.57 35.96
CA PHE A 401 -38.35 25.32 36.72
C PHE A 401 -38.47 25.52 38.25
N THR A 402 -38.58 26.77 38.71
CA THR A 402 -38.83 27.06 40.11
C THR A 402 -40.33 27.01 40.38
N PRO A 403 -40.81 26.25 41.38
CA PRO A 403 -42.22 26.24 41.77
C PRO A 403 -42.63 27.56 42.46
N GLN A 404 -43.92 27.78 42.59
CA GLN A 404 -44.43 28.90 43.38
C GLN A 404 -43.87 28.84 44.83
N ALA A 405 -43.55 29.99 45.42
CA ALA A 405 -42.87 30.16 46.70
C ALA A 405 -41.44 29.58 46.74
N GLY A 406 -40.84 29.22 45.57
CA GLY A 406 -39.45 28.81 45.46
C GLY A 406 -38.48 29.98 45.44
N GLN A 407 -37.17 29.64 45.39
CA GLN A 407 -36.09 30.63 45.49
C GLN A 407 -35.12 30.50 44.34
N ILE A 408 -34.64 31.62 43.85
CA ILE A 408 -33.56 31.73 42.86
C ILE A 408 -32.47 32.60 43.46
N HIS A 409 -31.25 32.06 43.55
CA HIS A 409 -30.09 32.80 44.02
C HIS A 409 -29.07 32.94 42.88
N ILE A 410 -28.66 34.18 42.66
CA ILE A 410 -27.54 34.50 41.74
C ILE A 410 -26.39 34.89 42.64
N ALA A 411 -25.22 34.26 42.48
CA ALA A 411 -24.08 34.56 43.33
C ALA A 411 -22.81 34.81 42.49
N LEU A 412 -22.00 35.75 42.96
CA LEU A 412 -20.68 36.05 42.48
C LEU A 412 -19.65 35.68 43.55
N LYS A 413 -18.59 35.00 43.13
CA LYS A 413 -17.46 34.66 43.99
C LYS A 413 -16.15 34.80 43.24
N GLU A 414 -15.20 35.54 43.83
CA GLU A 414 -13.83 35.56 43.31
C GLU A 414 -13.07 34.33 43.81
N GLN A 415 -12.46 33.60 42.90
CA GLN A 415 -11.62 32.46 43.22
C GLN A 415 -10.50 32.30 42.14
N ASP A 416 -9.25 32.16 42.56
CA ASP A 416 -8.11 31.81 41.68
C ASP A 416 -7.95 32.71 40.44
N ARG A 417 -8.04 34.03 40.59
CA ARG A 417 -8.02 35.02 39.50
C ARG A 417 -9.15 34.84 38.46
N GLN A 418 -10.24 34.26 38.88
CA GLN A 418 -11.47 34.14 38.10
C GLN A 418 -12.66 34.62 38.94
N VAL A 419 -13.69 35.10 38.27
CA VAL A 419 -14.96 35.38 38.87
C VAL A 419 -15.92 34.26 38.49
N GLU A 420 -16.31 33.47 39.49
CA GLU A 420 -17.35 32.45 39.32
C GLU A 420 -18.70 33.11 39.44
N VAL A 421 -19.55 32.87 38.44
CA VAL A 421 -20.99 33.24 38.46
C VAL A 421 -21.77 31.96 38.65
N SER A 422 -22.73 31.99 39.58
CA SER A 422 -23.64 30.86 39.75
C SER A 422 -25.10 31.34 39.80
N VAL A 423 -25.97 30.61 39.10
CA VAL A 423 -27.43 30.75 39.16
C VAL A 423 -27.98 29.45 39.72
N SER A 424 -28.64 29.53 40.83
CA SER A 424 -29.23 28.35 41.51
C SER A 424 -30.72 28.56 41.77
N ASN A 425 -31.48 27.49 41.65
CA ASN A 425 -32.92 27.50 41.88
C ASN A 425 -33.39 26.25 42.64
N THR A 426 -34.43 26.42 43.45
CA THR A 426 -35.15 25.29 44.04
C THR A 426 -36.07 24.67 42.99
N GLY A 427 -36.20 23.32 42.99
CA GLY A 427 -37.05 22.63 42.00
C GLY A 427 -36.99 21.11 42.09
N GLU A 428 -37.49 20.44 41.08
CA GLU A 428 -37.50 18.96 41.01
C GLU A 428 -36.10 18.34 40.87
N GLY A 429 -35.12 19.19 40.51
CA GLY A 429 -33.75 18.73 40.23
C GLY A 429 -33.60 18.06 38.85
N ILE A 430 -32.38 17.77 38.49
CA ILE A 430 -32.02 17.12 37.24
C ILE A 430 -31.37 15.78 37.56
N PRO A 431 -31.90 14.65 37.08
CA PRO A 431 -31.26 13.36 37.25
C PRO A 431 -29.83 13.34 36.68
N GLU A 432 -28.89 12.67 37.36
CA GLU A 432 -27.48 12.64 36.99
C GLU A 432 -27.26 12.19 35.56
N GLU A 433 -27.99 11.15 35.12
CA GLU A 433 -27.98 10.59 33.73
C GLU A 433 -28.41 11.59 32.65
N LYS A 434 -29.04 12.71 33.05
CA LYS A 434 -29.52 13.72 32.10
C LYS A 434 -28.66 14.97 32.08
N ILE A 435 -27.77 15.17 33.05
CA ILE A 435 -26.95 16.39 33.19
C ILE A 435 -26.15 16.72 31.93
N GLU A 436 -25.55 15.73 31.30
CA GLU A 436 -24.81 15.95 30.07
C GLU A 436 -25.72 16.33 28.89
N ARG A 437 -26.93 15.81 28.86
CA ARG A 437 -27.88 15.98 27.76
C ARG A 437 -28.68 17.26 27.78
N ILE A 438 -28.79 17.95 28.95
CA ILE A 438 -29.55 19.19 29.03
C ILE A 438 -29.00 20.32 28.14
N PHE A 439 -27.75 20.21 27.71
CA PHE A 439 -27.09 21.13 26.78
C PHE A 439 -27.28 20.76 25.33
N ASP A 440 -27.89 19.59 25.05
CA ASP A 440 -28.22 19.19 23.70
C ASP A 440 -29.32 20.08 23.13
N ARG A 441 -29.27 20.33 21.83
CA ARG A 441 -30.29 21.13 21.13
C ARG A 441 -31.66 20.46 21.26
N TYR A 442 -32.68 21.24 21.50
CA TYR A 442 -34.09 20.79 21.63
C TYR A 442 -34.33 19.78 22.76
N TYR A 443 -33.38 19.63 23.66
CA TYR A 443 -33.62 18.78 24.81
C TYR A 443 -34.76 19.33 25.67
N LYS A 444 -35.80 18.53 25.83
CA LYS A 444 -36.98 18.82 26.67
C LYS A 444 -37.30 17.59 27.50
N GLU A 445 -37.63 17.80 28.76
CA GLU A 445 -38.13 16.72 29.60
C GLU A 445 -39.56 16.36 29.20
N GLN A 446 -39.84 15.10 28.86
CA GLN A 446 -41.12 14.63 28.32
C GLN A 446 -42.35 14.85 29.23
N LYS A 447 -42.16 15.16 30.50
CA LYS A 447 -43.21 15.32 31.49
C LYS A 447 -43.85 16.71 31.55
N SER A 448 -43.33 17.70 30.86
CA SER A 448 -43.84 19.07 30.99
C SER A 448 -44.49 19.57 29.70
N ASN A 449 -45.70 19.13 29.42
CA ASN A 449 -46.58 19.76 28.41
C ASN A 449 -46.93 21.24 28.71
N LEU A 450 -46.54 21.75 29.85
CA LEU A 450 -46.88 23.09 30.34
C LEU A 450 -45.72 24.11 30.25
N HIS A 451 -44.48 23.68 29.92
CA HIS A 451 -43.35 24.58 29.93
C HIS A 451 -43.00 25.13 28.56
N GLU A 452 -43.17 26.41 28.36
CA GLU A 452 -42.78 27.14 27.14
C GLU A 452 -41.26 27.17 26.96
N GLY A 453 -40.77 26.80 25.79
CA GLY A 453 -39.36 26.94 25.40
C GLY A 453 -38.94 25.95 24.30
N ALA A 454 -38.06 26.38 23.40
CA ALA A 454 -37.57 25.60 22.29
C ALA A 454 -36.47 24.59 22.67
N GLY A 455 -35.94 24.62 23.89
CA GLY A 455 -34.79 23.80 24.30
C GLY A 455 -33.48 24.23 23.68
N LEU A 456 -33.37 25.50 23.25
CA LEU A 456 -32.17 26.06 22.63
C LEU A 456 -31.29 26.86 23.60
N GLY A 457 -31.88 27.38 24.68
CA GLY A 457 -31.24 28.34 25.59
C GLY A 457 -29.95 27.78 26.24
N LEU A 458 -29.98 26.56 26.78
CA LEU A 458 -28.77 25.95 27.36
C LEU A 458 -27.72 25.58 26.33
N ALA A 459 -28.11 25.22 25.09
CA ALA A 459 -27.18 25.02 23.99
C ALA A 459 -26.47 26.32 23.59
N ILE A 460 -27.20 27.47 23.58
CA ILE A 460 -26.64 28.80 23.36
C ILE A 460 -25.65 29.14 24.48
N VAL A 461 -26.01 28.90 25.73
CA VAL A 461 -25.13 29.12 26.90
C VAL A 461 -23.80 28.36 26.72
N LYS A 462 -23.87 27.06 26.44
CA LYS A 462 -22.68 26.23 26.25
C LYS A 462 -21.78 26.76 25.14
N ASN A 463 -22.34 27.09 23.97
CA ASN A 463 -21.58 27.63 22.84
C ASN A 463 -20.92 28.97 23.15
N ILE A 464 -21.64 29.91 23.79
CA ILE A 464 -21.08 31.21 24.16
C ILE A 464 -19.92 31.04 25.15
N LEU A 465 -20.08 30.19 26.18
CA LEU A 465 -19.03 29.94 27.15
C LEU A 465 -17.81 29.25 26.52
N GLN A 466 -18.01 28.31 25.61
CA GLN A 466 -16.90 27.68 24.81
C GLN A 466 -16.12 28.72 23.98
N ILE A 467 -16.81 29.70 23.36
CA ILE A 467 -16.16 30.81 22.64
C ILE A 467 -15.31 31.66 23.61
N HIS A 468 -15.72 31.76 24.85
CA HIS A 468 -14.99 32.43 25.95
C HIS A 468 -13.94 31.54 26.62
N GLN A 469 -13.76 30.30 26.15
CA GLN A 469 -12.79 29.31 26.67
C GLN A 469 -13.08 28.95 28.15
N THR A 470 -14.34 28.90 28.51
CA THR A 470 -14.80 28.46 29.81
C THR A 470 -15.93 27.46 29.69
N ASP A 471 -16.07 26.60 30.70
CA ASP A 471 -17.10 25.57 30.75
C ASP A 471 -18.17 25.89 31.80
N ILE A 472 -19.38 25.38 31.52
CA ILE A 472 -20.49 25.45 32.49
C ILE A 472 -20.51 24.18 33.34
N LYS A 473 -20.63 24.32 34.64
CA LYS A 473 -20.79 23.23 35.59
C LYS A 473 -22.25 23.21 36.10
N VAL A 474 -22.77 22.01 36.30
CA VAL A 474 -24.11 21.80 36.84
C VAL A 474 -24.02 20.86 38.02
N VAL A 475 -24.62 21.28 39.12
CA VAL A 475 -24.81 20.45 40.29
C VAL A 475 -26.31 20.48 40.62
N SER A 476 -26.94 19.34 40.71
CA SER A 476 -28.37 19.24 40.96
C SER A 476 -28.68 18.09 41.91
N GLU A 477 -29.48 18.41 42.93
CA GLU A 477 -29.98 17.43 43.89
C GLU A 477 -31.46 17.13 43.59
N LYS A 478 -31.84 15.87 43.70
CA LYS A 478 -33.24 15.47 43.48
C LYS A 478 -34.16 16.09 44.51
N LEU A 479 -35.18 16.82 44.08
CA LEU A 479 -36.10 17.62 44.93
C LEU A 479 -35.35 18.67 45.78
N GLY A 480 -34.26 19.23 45.24
CA GLY A 480 -33.40 20.16 45.94
C GLY A 480 -32.97 21.35 45.09
N LEU A 481 -31.73 21.73 45.26
CA LEU A 481 -31.13 22.87 44.57
C LEU A 481 -30.48 22.45 43.25
N THR A 482 -30.82 23.13 42.15
CA THR A 482 -30.07 23.04 40.89
C THR A 482 -29.21 24.28 40.73
N ARG A 483 -27.92 24.13 40.55
CA ARG A 483 -26.95 25.20 40.37
C ARG A 483 -26.21 25.05 39.06
N PHE A 484 -26.24 26.11 38.24
CA PHE A 484 -25.40 26.30 37.07
C PHE A 484 -24.31 27.29 37.44
N SER A 485 -23.03 26.97 37.15
CA SER A 485 -21.92 27.88 37.41
C SER A 485 -20.92 27.89 36.27
N PHE A 486 -20.28 29.03 36.02
CA PHE A 486 -19.20 29.22 35.08
C PHE A 486 -18.24 30.29 35.61
N ALA A 487 -16.99 30.30 35.14
CA ALA A 487 -15.99 31.23 35.62
C ALA A 487 -15.43 32.08 34.46
N LEU A 488 -15.26 33.37 34.69
CA LEU A 488 -14.64 34.28 33.73
C LEU A 488 -13.30 34.79 34.29
N PRO A 489 -12.26 34.92 33.40
CA PRO A 489 -10.96 35.37 33.86
C PRO A 489 -11.02 36.84 34.30
N VAL A 490 -10.34 37.14 35.40
CA VAL A 490 -10.04 38.50 35.82
C VAL A 490 -8.93 39.04 34.97
N HIS A 491 -9.04 40.23 34.48
CA HIS A 491 -7.95 40.90 33.83
C HIS A 491 -6.96 41.39 34.89
N GLY A 492 -5.81 40.71 34.97
CA GLY A 492 -4.73 41.06 35.88
C GLY A 492 -3.75 42.02 35.26
#